data_8404b044093edf164c98e852d2a16a14
#
_entry.id   8404b044093edf164c98e852d2a16a14
#
_cell.length_a   1.000
_cell.length_b   1.000
_cell.length_c   1.000
_cell.angle_alpha   90.00
_cell.angle_beta   90.00
_cell.angle_gamma   90.00
#
_symmetry.space_group_name_H-M   'P 1'
#
loop_
_entity.id
_entity.type
_entity.pdbx_description
1 polymer ?
#
loop_
_entity_poly.entity_id
_entity_poly.type
_entity_poly.pdbx_seq_one_letter_code
_entity_poly.pdbx_strand_id
1 'polypeptide(L)'
;MTSGSATRRLVAQEPAAPPAAPGGRRQRLGALAWLVGLVVVGVLVTVGLLTSRPTTTEATGRAPDFTLPSSEGGTVSLSDFRGEPVVLYFNEGAGCDSCLVQMAEIEKDPAFAEAGITVLPIVMNTADQINADRERLGVEAPFLLDDGTVSEAYGTLGTGMHEGLPGHGFVLVDADGDQLWQGSYPSMWLAPSDLLEEVTSRL
;
A
#
# COMPACT_ATOMS: atom_id res chain seq x y z
N MET A 1 -79.59 -28.18 -65.83
CA MET A 1 -78.24 -27.67 -65.79
C MET A 1 -78.18 -26.39 -64.88
N THR A 2 -77.98 -26.57 -63.64
CA THR A 2 -77.93 -25.45 -62.69
C THR A 2 -76.57 -25.32 -62.11
N SER A 3 -75.84 -24.22 -62.43
CA SER A 3 -74.59 -23.84 -61.97
C SER A 3 -74.71 -23.21 -60.59
N GLY A 4 -74.17 -23.84 -59.54
CA GLY A 4 -74.05 -23.33 -58.20
C GLY A 4 -72.75 -22.58 -57.95
N SER A 5 -72.85 -21.24 -57.84
CA SER A 5 -71.73 -20.41 -57.45
C SER A 5 -71.55 -20.48 -55.92
N ALA A 6 -70.41 -21.09 -55.50
CA ALA A 6 -70.02 -21.10 -54.11
C ALA A 6 -69.25 -19.80 -53.77
N THR A 7 -69.90 -18.92 -53.01
CA THR A 7 -69.27 -17.70 -52.52
C THR A 7 -68.39 -18.02 -51.31
N ARG A 8 -67.07 -17.97 -51.51
CA ARG A 8 -66.06 -18.16 -50.46
C ARG A 8 -65.99 -16.89 -49.60
N ARG A 9 -66.47 -16.96 -48.37
CA ARG A 9 -66.31 -15.91 -47.38
C ARG A 9 -64.82 -15.87 -46.96
N LEU A 10 -64.16 -14.78 -47.29
CA LEU A 10 -62.87 -14.44 -46.71
C LEU A 10 -63.11 -14.03 -45.26
N VAL A 11 -62.64 -14.85 -44.31
CA VAL A 11 -62.61 -14.50 -42.91
C VAL A 11 -61.38 -13.55 -42.74
N ALA A 12 -61.68 -12.29 -42.49
CA ALA A 12 -60.62 -11.33 -42.16
C ALA A 12 -59.97 -11.76 -40.84
N GLN A 13 -58.71 -12.09 -40.87
CA GLN A 13 -57.89 -12.38 -39.70
C GLN A 13 -57.63 -11.07 -39.00
N GLU A 14 -58.19 -10.90 -37.81
CA GLU A 14 -57.96 -9.76 -36.92
C GLU A 14 -56.47 -9.76 -36.52
N PRO A 15 -55.75 -8.64 -36.62
CA PRO A 15 -54.36 -8.59 -36.26
C PRO A 15 -54.21 -8.83 -34.75
N ALA A 16 -53.38 -9.79 -34.36
CA ALA A 16 -53.08 -10.10 -32.97
C ALA A 16 -52.54 -8.83 -32.24
N ALA A 17 -53.12 -8.51 -31.09
CA ALA A 17 -52.69 -7.40 -30.28
C ALA A 17 -51.18 -7.55 -29.91
N PRO A 18 -50.38 -6.46 -29.95
CA PRO A 18 -48.99 -6.51 -29.58
C PRO A 18 -48.82 -6.95 -28.11
N PRO A 19 -47.79 -7.75 -27.81
CA PRO A 19 -47.56 -8.19 -26.43
C PRO A 19 -47.41 -6.99 -25.51
N ALA A 20 -48.12 -7.02 -24.37
CA ALA A 20 -48.08 -5.97 -23.35
C ALA A 20 -46.60 -5.76 -22.92
N ALA A 21 -46.13 -4.52 -22.99
CA ALA A 21 -44.80 -4.14 -22.54
C ALA A 21 -44.60 -4.55 -21.08
N PRO A 22 -43.47 -5.17 -20.71
CA PRO A 22 -43.21 -5.61 -19.33
C PRO A 22 -43.30 -4.40 -18.41
N GLY A 23 -44.13 -4.53 -17.37
CA GLY A 23 -44.58 -3.44 -16.54
C GLY A 23 -43.45 -2.58 -15.98
N GLY A 24 -43.53 -1.27 -16.19
CA GLY A 24 -42.53 -0.26 -15.86
C GLY A 24 -42.05 -0.23 -14.39
N ARG A 25 -42.72 -0.94 -13.48
CA ARG A 25 -42.31 -1.07 -12.09
C ARG A 25 -41.10 -2.00 -11.91
N ARG A 26 -41.04 -3.13 -12.63
CA ARG A 26 -39.88 -4.05 -12.60
C ARG A 26 -38.65 -3.41 -13.24
N GLN A 27 -38.84 -2.65 -14.29
CA GLN A 27 -37.76 -1.91 -14.95
C GLN A 27 -37.21 -0.79 -14.07
N ARG A 28 -38.06 -0.08 -13.34
CA ARG A 28 -37.67 0.96 -12.39
C ARG A 28 -36.94 0.39 -11.17
N LEU A 29 -37.39 -0.76 -10.64
CA LEU A 29 -36.73 -1.46 -9.56
C LEU A 29 -35.34 -1.98 -10.00
N GLY A 30 -35.21 -2.50 -11.21
CA GLY A 30 -33.93 -2.90 -11.79
C GLY A 30 -32.96 -1.72 -11.96
N ALA A 31 -33.45 -0.59 -12.48
CA ALA A 31 -32.64 0.63 -12.62
C ALA A 31 -32.20 1.18 -11.25
N LEU A 32 -33.07 1.16 -10.25
CA LEU A 32 -32.73 1.59 -8.89
C LEU A 32 -31.68 0.67 -8.25
N ALA A 33 -31.82 -0.65 -8.42
CA ALA A 33 -30.84 -1.61 -7.93
C ALA A 33 -29.45 -1.41 -8.58
N TRP A 34 -29.42 -1.12 -9.88
CA TRP A 34 -28.18 -0.77 -10.59
C TRP A 34 -27.55 0.53 -10.08
N LEU A 35 -28.36 1.57 -9.87
CA LEU A 35 -27.88 2.84 -9.32
C LEU A 35 -27.32 2.67 -7.90
N VAL A 36 -28.02 1.92 -7.04
CA VAL A 36 -27.52 1.60 -5.69
C VAL A 36 -26.20 0.81 -5.77
N GLY A 37 -26.11 -0.19 -6.67
CA GLY A 37 -24.89 -0.94 -6.91
C GLY A 37 -23.73 -0.04 -7.34
N LEU A 38 -23.94 0.88 -8.27
CA LEU A 38 -22.91 1.84 -8.71
C LEU A 38 -22.48 2.78 -7.58
N VAL A 39 -23.42 3.26 -6.76
CA VAL A 39 -23.09 4.12 -5.61
C VAL A 39 -22.26 3.35 -4.58
N VAL A 40 -22.65 2.10 -4.26
CA VAL A 40 -21.86 1.25 -3.33
C VAL A 40 -20.45 1.01 -3.86
N VAL A 41 -20.30 0.65 -5.14
CA VAL A 41 -18.98 0.47 -5.77
C VAL A 41 -18.19 1.78 -5.74
N GLY A 42 -18.82 2.91 -6.07
CA GLY A 42 -18.18 4.23 -6.02
C GLY A 42 -17.67 4.58 -4.61
N VAL A 43 -18.48 4.31 -3.59
CA VAL A 43 -18.09 4.52 -2.19
C VAL A 43 -16.94 3.62 -1.80
N LEU A 44 -17.00 2.32 -2.13
CA LEU A 44 -15.91 1.37 -1.82
C LEU A 44 -14.59 1.75 -2.50
N VAL A 45 -14.64 2.15 -3.77
CA VAL A 45 -13.47 2.64 -4.50
C VAL A 45 -12.93 3.92 -3.86
N THR A 46 -13.79 4.86 -3.51
CA THR A 46 -13.38 6.10 -2.88
C THR A 46 -12.72 5.85 -1.52
N VAL A 47 -13.32 5.00 -0.69
CA VAL A 47 -12.75 4.61 0.61
C VAL A 47 -11.40 3.91 0.39
N GLY A 48 -11.31 2.96 -0.55
CA GLY A 48 -10.04 2.29 -0.88
C GLY A 48 -8.95 3.27 -1.30
N LEU A 49 -9.26 4.24 -2.15
CA LEU A 49 -8.30 5.26 -2.59
C LEU A 49 -7.88 6.21 -1.45
N LEU A 50 -8.80 6.55 -0.55
CA LEU A 50 -8.48 7.42 0.59
C LEU A 50 -7.60 6.72 1.63
N THR A 51 -7.85 5.42 1.88
CA THR A 51 -7.04 4.62 2.83
C THR A 51 -5.68 4.23 2.28
N SER A 52 -5.47 4.29 0.97
CA SER A 52 -4.18 4.00 0.32
C SER A 52 -3.28 5.22 0.15
N ARG A 53 -3.71 6.39 0.65
CA ARG A 53 -2.88 7.59 0.57
C ARG A 53 -1.72 7.52 1.56
N PRO A 54 -0.53 8.01 1.16
CA PRO A 54 0.55 8.23 2.11
C PRO A 54 0.11 9.16 3.24
N THR A 55 0.60 8.89 4.43
CA THR A 55 0.46 9.80 5.57
C THR A 55 1.84 10.22 6.02
N THR A 56 2.06 11.52 6.13
CA THR A 56 3.31 12.10 6.62
C THR A 56 3.03 12.97 7.84
N THR A 57 3.96 12.97 8.77
CA THR A 57 3.88 13.73 10.00
C THR A 57 5.24 14.35 10.29
N GLU A 58 5.27 15.64 10.49
CA GLU A 58 6.43 16.31 11.10
C GLU A 58 6.51 15.89 12.56
N ALA A 59 7.70 15.50 12.98
CA ALA A 59 7.95 15.08 14.35
C ALA A 59 8.92 16.06 15.03
N THR A 60 8.81 16.17 16.32
CA THR A 60 9.72 17.00 17.11
C THR A 60 10.06 16.30 18.40
N GLY A 61 11.34 16.18 18.68
CA GLY A 61 11.86 15.60 19.92
C GLY A 61 12.77 14.41 19.70
N ARG A 62 13.34 13.93 20.78
CA ARG A 62 14.30 12.84 20.77
C ARG A 62 13.68 11.58 20.19
N ALA A 63 14.34 11.01 19.17
CA ALA A 63 13.97 9.69 18.63
C ALA A 63 14.12 8.62 19.72
N PRO A 64 13.18 7.67 19.83
CA PRO A 64 13.32 6.50 20.70
C PRO A 64 14.62 5.76 20.41
N ASP A 65 15.51 5.63 21.39
CA ASP A 65 16.78 4.95 21.22
C ASP A 65 16.59 3.43 21.17
N PHE A 66 17.45 2.72 20.44
CA PHE A 66 17.40 1.28 20.34
C PHE A 66 18.79 0.67 20.11
N THR A 67 18.91 -0.61 20.41
CA THR A 67 20.00 -1.49 19.99
C THR A 67 19.38 -2.78 19.48
N LEU A 68 19.51 -3.03 18.19
CA LEU A 68 18.92 -4.20 17.52
C LEU A 68 19.99 -5.15 16.98
N PRO A 69 19.75 -6.47 16.99
CA PRO A 69 20.60 -7.42 16.27
C PRO A 69 20.56 -7.15 14.76
N SER A 70 21.71 -7.33 14.12
CA SER A 70 21.82 -7.31 12.66
C SER A 70 21.60 -8.72 12.07
N SER A 71 21.00 -8.80 10.90
CA SER A 71 20.81 -10.05 10.16
C SER A 71 22.12 -10.72 9.73
N GLU A 72 23.23 -9.99 9.76
CA GLU A 72 24.60 -10.49 9.50
C GLU A 72 25.40 -10.73 10.78
N GLY A 73 24.75 -10.59 11.94
CA GLY A 73 25.37 -10.72 13.25
C GLY A 73 25.84 -9.39 13.85
N GLY A 74 26.12 -9.44 15.15
CA GLY A 74 26.38 -8.22 15.92
C GLY A 74 25.11 -7.43 16.23
N THR A 75 25.30 -6.19 16.67
CA THR A 75 24.22 -5.26 17.03
C THR A 75 24.50 -3.88 16.47
N VAL A 76 23.45 -3.12 16.21
CA VAL A 76 23.49 -1.72 15.75
C VAL A 76 22.62 -0.90 16.68
N SER A 77 23.16 0.22 17.16
CA SER A 77 22.42 1.17 18.01
C SER A 77 22.14 2.45 17.23
N LEU A 78 21.01 3.08 17.47
CA LEU A 78 20.71 4.40 16.89
C LEU A 78 21.78 5.43 17.27
N SER A 79 22.32 5.32 18.48
CA SER A 79 23.39 6.20 18.99
C SER A 79 24.69 6.11 18.19
N ASP A 80 24.92 5.05 17.42
CA ASP A 80 26.13 4.89 16.60
C ASP A 80 26.15 5.87 15.41
N PHE A 81 25.00 6.47 15.09
CA PHE A 81 24.83 7.43 13.98
C PHE A 81 24.80 8.89 14.45
N ARG A 82 25.19 9.17 15.69
CA ARG A 82 25.31 10.57 16.15
C ARG A 82 26.34 11.33 15.31
N GLY A 83 25.92 12.50 14.83
CA GLY A 83 26.71 13.35 13.93
C GLY A 83 26.36 13.21 12.46
N GLU A 84 25.51 12.24 12.09
CA GLU A 84 25.02 12.01 10.73
C GLU A 84 23.52 11.76 10.74
N PRO A 85 22.76 12.24 9.74
CA PRO A 85 21.35 11.93 9.62
C PRO A 85 21.14 10.47 9.23
N VAL A 86 20.09 9.84 9.76
CA VAL A 86 19.72 8.46 9.45
C VAL A 86 18.24 8.36 9.11
N VAL A 87 17.93 7.51 8.15
CA VAL A 87 16.55 7.13 7.80
C VAL A 87 16.32 5.71 8.29
N LEU A 88 15.35 5.54 9.20
CA LEU A 88 14.88 4.23 9.62
C LEU A 88 13.79 3.78 8.63
N TYR A 89 13.97 2.64 8.00
CA TYR A 89 13.02 2.06 7.06
C TYR A 89 12.32 0.86 7.70
N PHE A 90 11.15 1.08 8.28
CA PHE A 90 10.31 0.02 8.82
C PHE A 90 9.55 -0.65 7.68
N ASN A 91 9.59 -1.99 7.63
CA ASN A 91 8.92 -2.74 6.58
C ASN A 91 8.62 -4.17 7.01
N GLU A 92 7.74 -4.86 6.28
CA GLU A 92 7.32 -6.23 6.60
C GLU A 92 8.43 -7.27 6.41
N GLY A 93 9.44 -6.96 5.61
CA GLY A 93 10.59 -7.84 5.37
C GLY A 93 10.28 -9.07 4.54
N ALA A 94 10.69 -10.24 5.03
CA ALA A 94 10.53 -11.51 4.32
C ALA A 94 9.08 -11.80 3.96
N GLY A 95 8.85 -12.11 2.67
CA GLY A 95 7.52 -12.30 2.09
C GLY A 95 6.94 -11.04 1.42
N CYS A 96 7.55 -9.87 1.62
CA CYS A 96 7.19 -8.63 0.94
C CYS A 96 8.27 -8.25 -0.09
N ASP A 97 8.18 -8.76 -1.31
CA ASP A 97 9.17 -8.48 -2.35
C ASP A 97 9.31 -6.97 -2.62
N SER A 98 8.22 -6.21 -2.58
CA SER A 98 8.25 -4.75 -2.77
C SER A 98 9.09 -4.05 -1.72
N CYS A 99 9.08 -4.53 -0.47
CA CYS A 99 9.87 -3.97 0.63
C CYS A 99 11.37 -4.12 0.39
N LEU A 100 11.78 -5.30 -0.07
CA LEU A 100 13.20 -5.57 -0.35
C LEU A 100 13.65 -4.87 -1.64
N VAL A 101 12.80 -4.84 -2.68
CA VAL A 101 13.08 -4.07 -3.91
C VAL A 101 13.23 -2.58 -3.60
N GLN A 102 12.40 -2.03 -2.69
CA GLN A 102 12.56 -0.65 -2.22
C GLN A 102 13.97 -0.41 -1.66
N MET A 103 14.46 -1.31 -0.80
CA MET A 103 15.82 -1.18 -0.23
C MET A 103 16.90 -1.33 -1.31
N ALA A 104 16.76 -2.32 -2.21
CA ALA A 104 17.68 -2.52 -3.32
C ALA A 104 17.79 -1.30 -4.26
N GLU A 105 16.69 -0.58 -4.48
CA GLU A 105 16.73 0.63 -5.30
C GLU A 105 17.32 1.84 -4.54
N ILE A 106 17.12 1.92 -3.22
CA ILE A 106 17.78 2.92 -2.37
C ILE A 106 19.32 2.70 -2.37
N GLU A 107 19.78 1.46 -2.23
CA GLU A 107 21.21 1.13 -2.24
C GLU A 107 21.92 1.49 -3.55
N LYS A 108 21.21 1.39 -4.67
CA LYS A 108 21.74 1.70 -6.01
C LYS A 108 21.82 3.19 -6.29
N ASP A 109 21.10 4.03 -5.53
CA ASP A 109 21.09 5.47 -5.73
C ASP A 109 22.26 6.13 -4.95
N PRO A 110 23.32 6.60 -5.62
CA PRO A 110 24.46 7.19 -4.97
C PRO A 110 24.14 8.50 -4.24
N ALA A 111 23.01 9.11 -4.53
CA ALA A 111 22.64 10.40 -3.96
C ALA A 111 22.41 10.33 -2.44
N PHE A 112 22.03 9.17 -1.88
CA PHE A 112 21.96 8.98 -0.43
C PHE A 112 23.34 9.08 0.22
N ALA A 113 24.32 8.38 -0.33
CA ALA A 113 25.70 8.43 0.15
C ALA A 113 26.33 9.83 -0.05
N GLU A 114 26.07 10.48 -1.18
CA GLU A 114 26.53 11.84 -1.46
C GLU A 114 25.91 12.87 -0.48
N ALA A 115 24.68 12.63 -0.04
CA ALA A 115 24.00 13.45 0.98
C ALA A 115 24.41 13.07 2.43
N GLY A 116 25.25 12.04 2.62
CA GLY A 116 25.64 11.55 3.94
C GLY A 116 24.50 10.92 4.73
N ILE A 117 23.52 10.32 4.02
CA ILE A 117 22.34 9.72 4.62
C ILE A 117 22.48 8.20 4.63
N THR A 118 22.42 7.60 5.82
CA THR A 118 22.35 6.15 5.97
C THR A 118 20.89 5.71 6.10
N VAL A 119 20.51 4.64 5.39
CA VAL A 119 19.17 4.03 5.50
C VAL A 119 19.29 2.69 6.22
N LEU A 120 18.57 2.54 7.33
CA LEU A 120 18.57 1.34 8.18
C LEU A 120 17.24 0.59 8.03
N PRO A 121 17.20 -0.54 7.32
CA PRO A 121 15.98 -1.33 7.21
C PRO A 121 15.74 -2.12 8.51
N ILE A 122 14.51 -2.04 9.04
CA ILE A 122 14.07 -2.66 10.30
C ILE A 122 12.88 -3.57 10.02
N VAL A 123 12.99 -4.82 10.46
CA VAL A 123 11.99 -5.88 10.21
C VAL A 123 11.76 -6.74 11.45
N MET A 124 10.61 -7.43 11.49
CA MET A 124 10.28 -8.37 12.56
C MET A 124 10.49 -9.84 12.16
N ASN A 125 11.45 -10.09 11.26
CA ASN A 125 11.80 -11.43 10.80
C ASN A 125 13.00 -12.00 11.57
N THR A 126 13.22 -13.32 11.46
CA THR A 126 14.49 -13.91 11.85
C THR A 126 15.59 -13.61 10.81
N ALA A 127 16.85 -13.70 11.21
CA ALA A 127 17.98 -13.53 10.28
C ALA A 127 17.89 -14.48 9.07
N ASP A 128 17.54 -15.76 9.30
CA ASP A 128 17.45 -16.75 8.23
C ASP A 128 16.36 -16.39 7.22
N GLN A 129 15.21 -15.91 7.70
CA GLN A 129 14.08 -15.51 6.82
C GLN A 129 14.47 -14.33 5.94
N ILE A 130 14.98 -13.25 6.56
CA ILE A 130 15.27 -12.03 5.79
C ILE A 130 16.48 -12.21 4.87
N ASN A 131 17.52 -12.94 5.29
CA ASN A 131 18.70 -13.15 4.48
C ASN A 131 18.41 -14.00 3.23
N ALA A 132 17.50 -14.98 3.31
CA ALA A 132 17.09 -15.76 2.14
C ALA A 132 16.44 -14.87 1.07
N ASP A 133 15.59 -13.92 1.46
CA ASP A 133 14.95 -12.98 0.53
C ASP A 133 15.91 -11.88 0.06
N ARG A 134 16.82 -11.40 0.92
CA ARG A 134 17.91 -10.48 0.51
C ARG A 134 18.78 -11.09 -0.59
N GLU A 135 19.23 -12.34 -0.41
CA GLU A 135 20.04 -13.05 -1.43
C GLU A 135 19.25 -13.21 -2.74
N ARG A 136 17.98 -13.60 -2.66
CA ARG A 136 17.10 -13.78 -3.83
C ARG A 136 16.90 -12.50 -4.63
N LEU A 137 16.78 -11.35 -3.94
CA LEU A 137 16.46 -10.05 -4.54
C LEU A 137 17.68 -9.14 -4.72
N GLY A 138 18.87 -9.58 -4.31
CA GLY A 138 20.12 -8.85 -4.50
C GLY A 138 20.23 -7.62 -3.63
N VAL A 139 19.71 -7.67 -2.38
CA VAL A 139 19.82 -6.61 -1.38
C VAL A 139 21.08 -6.84 -0.56
N GLU A 140 22.00 -5.88 -0.54
CA GLU A 140 23.28 -5.99 0.18
C GLU A 140 23.20 -5.49 1.62
N ALA A 141 22.39 -4.45 1.91
CA ALA A 141 22.27 -3.91 3.26
C ALA A 141 21.81 -4.95 4.27
N PRO A 142 22.46 -5.05 5.44
CA PRO A 142 21.95 -5.86 6.55
C PRO A 142 20.67 -5.24 7.11
N PHE A 143 19.73 -6.09 7.48
CA PHE A 143 18.49 -5.67 8.14
C PHE A 143 18.62 -5.76 9.65
N LEU A 144 18.00 -4.83 10.36
CA LEU A 144 17.91 -4.83 11.81
C LEU A 144 16.69 -5.62 12.24
N LEU A 145 16.87 -6.51 13.22
CA LEU A 145 15.86 -7.48 13.64
C LEU A 145 15.17 -6.99 14.91
N ASP A 146 13.94 -6.51 14.75
CA ASP A 146 13.10 -6.03 15.84
C ASP A 146 12.15 -7.16 16.32
N ASP A 147 11.85 -7.19 17.60
CA ASP A 147 10.82 -8.07 18.18
C ASP A 147 9.43 -7.39 18.25
N GLY A 148 9.32 -6.21 17.66
CA GLY A 148 8.14 -5.34 17.66
C GLY A 148 8.24 -4.17 18.63
N THR A 149 9.19 -4.20 19.57
CA THR A 149 9.34 -3.15 20.58
C THR A 149 9.70 -1.80 19.96
N VAL A 150 10.63 -1.79 19.01
CA VAL A 150 11.05 -0.56 18.34
C VAL A 150 9.96 -0.09 17.37
N SER A 151 9.35 -1.00 16.60
CA SER A 151 8.23 -0.67 15.72
C SER A 151 7.05 -0.06 16.49
N GLU A 152 6.75 -0.56 17.69
CA GLU A 152 5.72 0.02 18.56
C GLU A 152 6.12 1.41 19.06
N ALA A 153 7.37 1.58 19.51
CA ALA A 153 7.87 2.86 20.04
C ALA A 153 7.82 3.99 18.99
N TYR A 154 8.03 3.64 17.71
CA TYR A 154 7.92 4.58 16.57
C TYR A 154 6.51 4.66 15.98
N GLY A 155 5.55 3.88 16.50
CA GLY A 155 4.18 3.85 15.99
C GLY A 155 4.09 3.39 14.53
N THR A 156 4.99 2.50 14.10
CA THR A 156 5.09 2.01 12.72
C THR A 156 4.38 0.67 12.50
N LEU A 157 3.80 0.08 13.55
CA LEU A 157 3.02 -1.16 13.41
C LEU A 157 1.80 -0.92 12.52
N GLY A 158 1.63 -1.80 11.55
CA GLY A 158 0.53 -1.78 10.62
C GLY A 158 -0.80 -2.16 11.25
N THR A 159 -1.88 -1.95 10.50
CA THR A 159 -3.25 -2.28 10.89
C THR A 159 -3.92 -3.17 9.84
N GLY A 160 -5.01 -3.83 10.22
CA GLY A 160 -5.78 -4.67 9.29
C GLY A 160 -5.02 -5.92 8.88
N MET A 161 -4.75 -6.11 7.59
CA MET A 161 -4.02 -7.29 7.10
C MET A 161 -2.53 -7.29 7.51
N HIS A 162 -2.01 -6.14 7.91
CA HIS A 162 -0.62 -5.93 8.33
C HIS A 162 -0.51 -5.78 9.85
N GLU A 163 -1.56 -6.13 10.60
CA GLU A 163 -1.59 -6.00 12.06
C GLU A 163 -0.47 -6.81 12.71
N GLY A 164 0.29 -6.16 13.58
CA GLY A 164 1.40 -6.79 14.30
C GLY A 164 2.70 -6.93 13.51
N LEU A 165 2.76 -6.39 12.28
CA LEU A 165 3.99 -6.26 11.49
C LEU A 165 4.32 -4.79 11.28
N PRO A 166 5.61 -4.42 11.06
CA PRO A 166 5.93 -3.07 10.67
C PRO A 166 5.25 -2.75 9.33
N GLY A 167 4.59 -1.60 9.23
CA GLY A 167 4.09 -1.12 7.94
C GLY A 167 5.25 -0.63 7.06
N HIS A 168 4.94 -0.27 5.80
CA HIS A 168 5.93 0.32 4.91
C HIS A 168 6.08 1.82 5.22
N GLY A 169 7.12 2.18 5.98
CA GLY A 169 7.30 3.54 6.46
C GLY A 169 8.75 3.95 6.70
N PHE A 170 8.98 5.26 6.68
CA PHE A 170 10.29 5.86 6.89
C PHE A 170 10.23 6.86 8.05
N VAL A 171 11.31 6.94 8.80
CA VAL A 171 11.49 7.90 9.88
C VAL A 171 12.83 8.59 9.69
N LEU A 172 12.85 9.92 9.64
CA LEU A 172 14.07 10.72 9.60
C LEU A 172 14.50 11.08 11.02
N VAL A 173 15.74 10.76 11.35
CA VAL A 173 16.42 11.19 12.57
C VAL A 173 17.64 12.01 12.16
N ASP A 174 17.79 13.18 12.75
CA ASP A 174 18.90 14.09 12.47
C ASP A 174 20.21 13.68 13.17
N ALA A 175 21.27 14.43 12.90
CA ALA A 175 22.60 14.23 13.49
C ALA A 175 22.61 14.34 15.03
N ASP A 176 21.71 15.13 15.60
CA ASP A 176 21.56 15.27 17.05
C ASP A 176 20.73 14.14 17.67
N GLY A 177 20.08 13.34 16.84
CA GLY A 177 19.21 12.21 17.19
C GLY A 177 17.80 12.63 17.53
N ASP A 178 17.34 13.71 16.99
CA ASP A 178 15.95 14.13 17.08
C ASP A 178 15.18 13.64 15.86
N GLN A 179 13.97 13.13 16.08
CA GLN A 179 13.09 12.72 15.01
C GLN A 179 12.51 13.97 14.35
N LEU A 180 12.72 14.12 13.05
CA LEU A 180 12.21 15.27 12.28
C LEU A 180 10.93 14.95 11.50
N TRP A 181 10.81 13.72 11.02
CA TRP A 181 9.73 13.34 10.12
C TRP A 181 9.44 11.86 10.17
N GLN A 182 8.21 11.50 9.82
CA GLN A 182 7.77 10.13 9.60
C GLN A 182 6.77 10.07 8.45
N GLY A 183 6.94 9.11 7.56
CA GLY A 183 6.02 8.82 6.45
C GLY A 183 5.61 7.36 6.42
N SER A 184 4.32 7.10 6.20
CA SER A 184 3.76 5.76 5.96
C SER A 184 3.19 5.67 4.56
N TYR A 185 3.56 4.60 3.84
CA TYR A 185 3.26 4.40 2.42
C TYR A 185 2.53 3.07 2.20
N PRO A 186 1.21 3.04 2.34
CA PRO A 186 0.41 1.81 2.18
C PRO A 186 0.51 1.20 0.77
N SER A 187 1.00 1.96 -0.22
CA SER A 187 1.30 1.47 -1.57
C SER A 187 2.50 0.51 -1.62
N MET A 188 3.22 0.34 -0.49
CA MET A 188 4.45 -0.45 -0.37
C MET A 188 5.58 0.05 -1.30
N TRP A 189 5.56 1.35 -1.66
CA TRP A 189 6.55 1.98 -2.52
C TRP A 189 6.61 3.50 -2.34
N LEU A 190 7.84 4.00 -2.29
CA LEU A 190 8.20 5.41 -2.44
C LEU A 190 9.45 5.48 -3.34
N ALA A 191 9.42 6.28 -4.42
CA ALA A 191 10.59 6.40 -5.26
C ALA A 191 11.81 6.90 -4.46
N PRO A 192 13.02 6.33 -4.64
CA PRO A 192 14.21 6.76 -3.89
C PRO A 192 14.46 8.27 -4.00
N SER A 193 14.25 8.88 -5.18
CA SER A 193 14.34 10.32 -5.38
C SER A 193 13.36 11.11 -4.52
N ASP A 194 12.12 10.61 -4.36
CA ASP A 194 11.09 11.28 -3.56
C ASP A 194 11.41 11.15 -2.07
N LEU A 195 11.92 9.97 -1.63
CA LEU A 195 12.41 9.80 -0.27
C LEU A 195 13.58 10.77 0.03
N LEU A 196 14.52 10.90 -0.90
CA LEU A 196 15.66 11.79 -0.75
C LEU A 196 15.22 13.27 -0.65
N GLU A 197 14.24 13.68 -1.47
CA GLU A 197 13.65 15.02 -1.40
C GLU A 197 12.95 15.26 -0.05
N GLU A 198 12.14 14.30 0.42
CA GLU A 198 11.48 14.37 1.73
C GLU A 198 12.50 14.54 2.88
N VAL A 199 13.60 13.81 2.82
CA VAL A 199 14.64 13.83 3.85
C VAL A 199 15.47 15.10 3.77
N THR A 200 16.02 15.44 2.61
CA THR A 200 16.95 16.58 2.46
C THR A 200 16.27 17.93 2.64
N SER A 201 14.96 18.04 2.40
CA SER A 201 14.21 19.27 2.63
C SER A 201 14.04 19.63 4.12
N ARG A 202 14.37 18.68 5.03
CA ARG A 202 14.21 18.83 6.49
C ARG A 202 15.52 18.90 7.27
N LEU A 203 16.64 18.61 6.60
CA LEU A 203 17.99 18.72 7.15
C LEU A 203 18.56 20.11 6.94
#